data_775b8ccd7a64fa727a9e633b65cd5f2c
#
_entry.id   775b8ccd7a64fa727a9e633b65cd5f2c
#
_cell.length_a   1.000
_cell.length_b   1.000
_cell.length_c   1.000
_cell.angle_alpha   90.00
_cell.angle_beta   90.00
_cell.angle_gamma   90.00
#
_symmetry.space_group_name_H-M   'P 1'
#
loop_
_entity.id
_entity.type
_entity.pdbx_description
1 polymer ?
#
loop_
_entity_poly.entity_id
_entity_poly.type
_entity_poly.pdbx_seq_one_letter_code
_entity_poly.pdbx_strand_id
1 'polypeptide(L)'
;MTTAHTTAEGAGRPGPAPDPWLRRFHPAPPGPAPRLVLLPHAGGNASYYFPFSQALSVYADVLTVQYPGRQDRFAEPVPGSIGAMVEGVHQALRPWMDGPLVLFGHSMGALVAFELARRLEAEAEAGAEAGAGSPAGAGSPAGAGPLRGLIVSGRRSPLLRRAEDACPPDDDALLAQLGSLAGTDPRLLADDGFKELILPALRGDYRAVDEYRCAPGPALRVPVSVLCGEQDPRVSVPEAMAWRELAAGAFTFRGFPGGHFYLAERQDVVVRAVREDLASFGAAAAGPVSAPAVSSATASTASVASTASVVSPASSAGAAGAGGTGPG
;
A
#
# COMPACT_ATOMS: atom_id res chain seq x y z
N MET A 1 55.97 -0.71 6.27
CA MET A 1 54.91 0.21 6.72
C MET A 1 53.69 -0.11 5.82
N THR A 2 52.79 -0.91 6.34
CA THR A 2 51.59 -1.37 5.61
C THR A 2 50.43 -0.61 6.18
N THR A 3 49.87 0.33 5.42
CA THR A 3 48.67 1.10 5.78
C THR A 3 47.42 0.23 5.56
N ALA A 4 46.80 -0.18 6.64
CA ALA A 4 45.50 -0.80 6.64
C ALA A 4 44.42 0.24 6.30
N HIS A 5 43.77 0.10 5.16
CA HIS A 5 42.54 0.82 4.84
C HIS A 5 41.39 0.15 5.59
N THR A 6 40.94 0.77 6.65
CA THR A 6 39.70 0.44 7.33
C THR A 6 38.58 1.08 6.53
N THR A 7 37.87 0.30 5.73
CA THR A 7 36.59 0.69 5.16
C THR A 7 35.54 0.70 6.28
N ALA A 8 35.11 1.88 6.68
CA ALA A 8 33.94 2.05 7.55
C ALA A 8 32.70 1.63 6.74
N GLU A 9 32.25 0.38 6.91
CA GLU A 9 30.92 -0.04 6.52
C GLU A 9 29.91 0.82 7.29
N GLY A 10 29.08 1.53 6.56
CA GLY A 10 28.00 2.34 7.12
C GLY A 10 26.97 1.42 7.81
N ALA A 11 27.17 1.22 9.11
CA ALA A 11 26.21 0.50 9.94
C ALA A 11 24.87 1.26 9.93
N GLY A 12 23.88 0.71 9.27
CA GLY A 12 22.50 1.16 9.36
C GLY A 12 22.08 1.21 10.84
N ARG A 13 21.23 2.18 11.18
CA ARG A 13 20.75 2.36 12.58
C ARG A 13 20.20 1.03 13.11
N PRO A 14 20.67 0.51 14.25
CA PRO A 14 20.13 -0.71 14.84
C PRO A 14 18.65 -0.49 15.15
N GLY A 15 17.80 -1.41 14.68
CA GLY A 15 16.37 -1.38 14.98
C GLY A 15 16.10 -1.79 16.44
N PRO A 16 14.85 -1.59 16.91
CA PRO A 16 14.38 -2.13 18.18
C PRO A 16 14.57 -3.64 18.27
N ALA A 17 14.42 -4.21 19.49
CA ALA A 17 14.45 -5.64 19.69
C ALA A 17 13.45 -6.36 18.77
N PRO A 18 13.75 -7.59 18.30
CA PRO A 18 12.84 -8.37 17.46
C PRO A 18 11.47 -8.53 18.15
N ASP A 19 10.41 -8.22 17.44
CA ASP A 19 9.01 -8.41 17.86
C ASP A 19 8.37 -9.49 16.97
N PRO A 20 7.61 -10.46 17.52
CA PRO A 20 7.00 -11.52 16.74
C PRO A 20 5.95 -11.03 15.72
N TRP A 21 5.42 -9.82 15.86
CA TRP A 21 4.48 -9.22 14.91
C TRP A 21 5.14 -8.61 13.69
N LEU A 22 6.46 -8.33 13.71
CA LEU A 22 7.15 -7.62 12.65
C LEU A 22 8.30 -8.43 12.08
N ARG A 23 8.44 -8.41 10.76
CA ARG A 23 9.58 -8.98 10.02
C ARG A 23 10.24 -7.88 9.21
N ARG A 24 11.54 -7.74 9.37
CA ARG A 24 12.40 -6.88 8.58
C ARG A 24 13.32 -7.78 7.76
N PHE A 25 12.96 -8.02 6.50
CA PHE A 25 13.70 -8.94 5.64
C PHE A 25 15.00 -8.36 5.07
N HIS A 26 15.03 -7.04 4.91
CA HIS A 26 16.14 -6.33 4.28
C HIS A 26 16.57 -5.17 5.17
N PRO A 27 17.87 -4.78 5.13
CA PRO A 27 18.32 -3.60 5.86
C PRO A 27 17.64 -2.34 5.31
N ALA A 28 17.46 -1.34 6.18
CA ALA A 28 17.00 -0.03 5.74
C ALA A 28 18.03 0.63 4.82
N PRO A 29 17.58 1.51 3.90
CA PRO A 29 18.50 2.30 3.11
C PRO A 29 19.34 3.23 4.01
N PRO A 30 20.55 3.62 3.59
CA PRO A 30 21.37 4.56 4.34
C PRO A 30 20.67 5.93 4.38
N GLY A 31 20.75 6.59 5.55
CA GLY A 31 20.19 7.91 5.77
C GLY A 31 18.72 7.93 6.21
N PRO A 32 18.08 9.12 6.25
CA PRO A 32 16.70 9.26 6.65
C PRO A 32 15.76 8.71 5.57
N ALA A 33 14.97 7.71 5.94
CA ALA A 33 13.97 7.09 5.08
C ALA A 33 12.67 6.85 5.86
N PRO A 34 11.50 6.91 5.22
CA PRO A 34 10.25 6.53 5.86
C PRO A 34 10.23 5.04 6.17
N ARG A 35 9.49 4.65 7.19
CA ARG A 35 9.10 3.26 7.42
C ARG A 35 7.86 2.93 6.62
N LEU A 36 7.92 1.83 5.91
CA LEU A 36 6.78 1.27 5.19
C LEU A 36 6.34 -0.02 5.88
N VAL A 37 5.13 -0.04 6.42
CA VAL A 37 4.56 -1.23 7.07
C VAL A 37 3.62 -1.92 6.11
N LEU A 38 3.92 -3.17 5.77
CA LEU A 38 3.11 -4.02 4.90
C LEU A 38 2.20 -4.92 5.75
N LEU A 39 0.89 -4.80 5.55
CA LEU A 39 -0.13 -5.55 6.29
C LEU A 39 -0.79 -6.58 5.34
N PRO A 40 -0.63 -7.89 5.62
CA PRO A 40 -1.10 -8.96 4.76
C PRO A 40 -2.62 -9.11 4.67
N HIS A 41 -3.04 -9.72 3.56
CA HIS A 41 -4.40 -10.19 3.29
C HIS A 41 -4.80 -11.38 4.18
N ALA A 42 -6.07 -11.78 4.17
CA ALA A 42 -6.58 -12.94 4.89
C ALA A 42 -5.85 -14.22 4.47
N GLY A 43 -5.41 -15.02 5.43
CA GLY A 43 -4.55 -16.20 5.20
C GLY A 43 -3.12 -15.87 4.81
N GLY A 44 -2.80 -14.62 4.50
CA GLY A 44 -1.47 -14.17 4.11
C GLY A 44 -0.49 -14.11 5.29
N ASN A 45 0.79 -14.08 4.98
CA ASN A 45 1.88 -14.03 5.94
C ASN A 45 2.98 -13.06 5.49
N ALA A 46 3.94 -12.80 6.35
CA ALA A 46 5.02 -11.86 6.05
C ALA A 46 5.86 -12.28 4.83
N SER A 47 6.12 -13.57 4.67
CA SER A 47 6.98 -14.09 3.59
C SER A 47 6.41 -13.84 2.19
N TYR A 48 5.08 -13.73 2.05
CA TYR A 48 4.44 -13.33 0.79
C TYR A 48 4.99 -12.00 0.26
N TYR A 49 5.34 -11.08 1.16
CA TYR A 49 5.85 -9.76 0.82
C TYR A 49 7.38 -9.68 0.70
N PHE A 50 8.10 -10.83 0.81
CA PHE A 50 9.57 -10.83 0.70
C PHE A 50 10.07 -10.17 -0.60
N PRO A 51 9.55 -10.51 -1.81
CA PRO A 51 9.99 -9.86 -3.06
C PRO A 51 9.62 -8.37 -3.11
N PHE A 52 8.46 -8.01 -2.54
CA PHE A 52 8.00 -6.65 -2.47
C PHE A 52 8.87 -5.81 -1.53
N SER A 53 9.20 -6.37 -0.36
CA SER A 53 10.12 -5.78 0.59
C SER A 53 11.51 -5.58 -0.03
N GLN A 54 12.01 -6.56 -0.79
CA GLN A 54 13.30 -6.45 -1.49
C GLN A 54 13.32 -5.27 -2.47
N ALA A 55 12.28 -5.11 -3.28
CA ALA A 55 12.19 -4.05 -4.26
C ALA A 55 12.04 -2.65 -3.63
N LEU A 56 11.44 -2.56 -2.44
CA LEU A 56 11.16 -1.30 -1.76
C LEU A 56 12.22 -0.91 -0.71
N SER A 57 13.08 -1.85 -0.27
CA SER A 57 14.08 -1.60 0.79
C SER A 57 15.12 -0.52 0.45
N VAL A 58 15.28 -0.20 -0.84
CA VAL A 58 16.15 0.90 -1.29
C VAL A 58 15.51 2.29 -1.15
N TYR A 59 14.21 2.35 -0.85
CA TYR A 59 13.44 3.59 -0.71
C TYR A 59 12.88 3.79 0.70
N ALA A 60 12.70 2.73 1.48
CA ALA A 60 12.08 2.75 2.78
C ALA A 60 12.65 1.67 3.71
N ASP A 61 12.54 1.88 5.02
CA ASP A 61 12.73 0.82 6.01
C ASP A 61 11.45 -0.04 6.04
N VAL A 62 11.50 -1.22 5.40
CA VAL A 62 10.30 -2.04 5.17
C VAL A 62 10.10 -3.03 6.30
N LEU A 63 8.96 -2.91 6.97
CA LEU A 63 8.48 -3.82 8.00
C LEU A 63 7.25 -4.57 7.45
N THR A 64 7.20 -5.88 7.63
CA THR A 64 6.05 -6.69 7.23
C THR A 64 5.42 -7.33 8.44
N VAL A 65 4.10 -7.22 8.56
CA VAL A 65 3.35 -7.80 9.68
C VAL A 65 3.26 -9.31 9.53
N GLN A 66 3.54 -10.03 10.62
CA GLN A 66 3.30 -11.46 10.79
C GLN A 66 2.23 -11.67 11.83
N TYR A 67 0.99 -11.91 11.41
CA TYR A 67 -0.10 -12.20 12.34
C TYR A 67 0.11 -13.53 13.07
N PRO A 68 -0.43 -13.72 14.30
CA PRO A 68 -0.48 -15.02 14.97
C PRO A 68 -1.27 -16.08 14.20
N GLY A 69 -1.05 -17.35 14.52
CA GLY A 69 -1.76 -18.47 13.92
C GLY A 69 -1.22 -18.94 12.58
N ARG A 70 -0.01 -18.47 12.15
CA ARG A 70 0.58 -18.84 10.85
C ARG A 70 2.11 -18.88 10.87
N GLN A 71 2.70 -19.71 10.02
CA GLN A 71 4.16 -19.95 9.91
C GLN A 71 4.80 -20.21 11.29
N ASP A 72 5.85 -19.48 11.63
CA ASP A 72 6.58 -19.58 12.90
C ASP A 72 5.71 -19.22 14.13
N ARG A 73 4.54 -18.61 13.92
CA ARG A 73 3.56 -18.30 14.96
C ARG A 73 2.32 -19.22 14.92
N PHE A 74 2.42 -20.38 14.24
CA PHE A 74 1.28 -21.28 14.01
C PHE A 74 0.59 -21.75 15.29
N ALA A 75 1.36 -21.97 16.36
CA ALA A 75 0.82 -22.41 17.65
C ALA A 75 0.10 -21.31 18.46
N GLU A 76 0.19 -20.06 18.01
CA GLU A 76 -0.48 -18.95 18.69
C GLU A 76 -1.94 -18.82 18.25
N PRO A 77 -2.84 -18.34 19.13
CA PRO A 77 -4.23 -18.11 18.77
C PRO A 77 -4.36 -17.09 17.63
N VAL A 78 -5.21 -17.41 16.65
CA VAL A 78 -5.56 -16.46 15.58
C VAL A 78 -6.30 -15.27 16.18
N PRO A 79 -5.98 -14.01 15.84
CA PRO A 79 -6.72 -12.84 16.32
C PRO A 79 -8.18 -12.91 15.89
N GLY A 80 -9.11 -12.75 16.86
CA GLY A 80 -10.54 -12.94 16.63
C GLY A 80 -11.23 -11.75 15.96
N SER A 81 -10.55 -10.62 15.70
CA SER A 81 -11.15 -9.43 15.10
C SER A 81 -10.10 -8.51 14.45
N ILE A 82 -10.55 -7.62 13.57
CA ILE A 82 -9.72 -6.54 13.02
C ILE A 82 -9.15 -5.67 14.15
N GLY A 83 -9.95 -5.35 15.19
CA GLY A 83 -9.49 -4.58 16.34
C GLY A 83 -8.35 -5.26 17.12
N ALA A 84 -8.41 -6.59 17.30
CA ALA A 84 -7.32 -7.33 17.94
C ALA A 84 -6.03 -7.33 17.11
N MET A 85 -6.15 -7.40 15.77
CA MET A 85 -5.02 -7.27 14.86
C MET A 85 -4.40 -5.87 14.96
N VAL A 86 -5.22 -4.81 14.97
CA VAL A 86 -4.78 -3.41 15.12
C VAL A 86 -4.03 -3.23 16.42
N GLU A 87 -4.56 -3.75 17.55
CA GLU A 87 -3.89 -3.65 18.85
C GLU A 87 -2.51 -4.29 18.85
N GLY A 88 -2.40 -5.53 18.33
CA GLY A 88 -1.11 -6.23 18.26
C GLY A 88 -0.09 -5.51 17.38
N VAL A 89 -0.51 -5.06 16.19
CA VAL A 89 0.35 -4.30 15.28
C VAL A 89 0.75 -2.95 15.89
N HIS A 90 -0.19 -2.24 16.52
CA HIS A 90 0.08 -0.96 17.18
C HIS A 90 1.14 -1.09 18.27
N GLN A 91 0.99 -2.08 19.17
CA GLN A 91 1.96 -2.32 20.24
C GLN A 91 3.36 -2.63 19.68
N ALA A 92 3.44 -3.51 18.68
CA ALA A 92 4.70 -3.86 18.02
C ALA A 92 5.37 -2.68 17.31
N LEU A 93 4.58 -1.73 16.78
CA LEU A 93 5.09 -0.55 16.08
C LEU A 93 5.54 0.58 17.01
N ARG A 94 5.12 0.61 18.28
CA ARG A 94 5.48 1.71 19.20
C ARG A 94 6.98 2.05 19.23
N PRO A 95 7.92 1.07 19.29
CA PRO A 95 9.34 1.37 19.26
C PRO A 95 9.86 1.90 17.92
N TRP A 96 9.03 1.82 16.87
CA TRP A 96 9.34 2.23 15.50
C TRP A 96 8.74 3.57 15.10
N MET A 97 8.01 4.24 16.02
CA MET A 97 7.27 5.49 15.74
C MET A 97 8.15 6.75 15.93
N ASP A 98 9.46 6.60 15.94
CA ASP A 98 10.44 7.71 16.07
C ASP A 98 10.73 8.43 14.73
N GLY A 99 10.03 8.09 13.67
CA GLY A 99 10.18 8.67 12.34
C GLY A 99 8.92 8.56 11.46
N PRO A 100 8.99 9.04 10.22
CA PRO A 100 7.85 9.00 9.29
C PRO A 100 7.42 7.57 8.98
N LEU A 101 6.12 7.31 9.08
CA LEU A 101 5.48 6.00 8.92
C LEU A 101 4.46 6.05 7.78
N VAL A 102 4.50 5.08 6.88
CA VAL A 102 3.50 4.84 5.84
C VAL A 102 2.94 3.43 6.01
N LEU A 103 1.63 3.29 5.96
CA LEU A 103 0.95 2.01 6.04
C LEU A 103 0.52 1.57 4.63
N PHE A 104 0.79 0.30 4.31
CA PHE A 104 0.29 -0.37 3.11
C PHE A 104 -0.50 -1.60 3.53
N GLY A 105 -1.78 -1.67 3.22
CA GLY A 105 -2.61 -2.83 3.50
C GLY A 105 -3.24 -3.40 2.25
N HIS A 106 -3.19 -4.73 2.08
CA HIS A 106 -3.88 -5.43 1.00
C HIS A 106 -5.06 -6.25 1.52
N SER A 107 -6.23 -6.12 0.89
CA SER A 107 -7.44 -6.87 1.23
C SER A 107 -7.83 -6.71 2.71
N MET A 108 -7.81 -7.77 3.54
CA MET A 108 -7.99 -7.67 4.99
C MET A 108 -7.01 -6.66 5.61
N GLY A 109 -5.74 -6.72 5.22
CA GLY A 109 -4.70 -5.81 5.70
C GLY A 109 -5.02 -4.34 5.47
N ALA A 110 -5.85 -4.00 4.47
CA ALA A 110 -6.32 -2.64 4.23
C ALA A 110 -7.25 -2.14 5.34
N LEU A 111 -8.10 -3.01 5.89
CA LEU A 111 -8.94 -2.68 7.04
C LEU A 111 -8.10 -2.47 8.30
N VAL A 112 -7.13 -3.35 8.53
CA VAL A 112 -6.21 -3.22 9.68
C VAL A 112 -5.38 -1.95 9.56
N ALA A 113 -4.86 -1.64 8.37
CA ALA A 113 -4.09 -0.42 8.12
C ALA A 113 -4.94 0.85 8.31
N PHE A 114 -6.19 0.84 7.88
CA PHE A 114 -7.12 1.96 8.03
C PHE A 114 -7.45 2.23 9.50
N GLU A 115 -7.84 1.21 10.26
CA GLU A 115 -8.13 1.39 11.69
C GLU A 115 -6.89 1.78 12.49
N LEU A 116 -5.71 1.25 12.12
CA LEU A 116 -4.44 1.69 12.70
C LEU A 116 -4.15 3.16 12.37
N ALA A 117 -4.41 3.60 11.14
CA ALA A 117 -4.23 4.99 10.74
C ALA A 117 -5.14 5.93 11.54
N ARG A 118 -6.42 5.58 11.71
CA ARG A 118 -7.38 6.34 12.56
C ARG A 118 -6.89 6.46 13.99
N ARG A 119 -6.39 5.36 14.56
CA ARG A 119 -5.85 5.34 15.92
C ARG A 119 -4.64 6.26 16.05
N LEU A 120 -3.69 6.18 15.11
CA LEU A 120 -2.48 7.00 15.15
C LEU A 120 -2.79 8.51 14.98
N GLU A 121 -3.77 8.87 14.17
CA GLU A 121 -4.23 10.25 14.07
C GLU A 121 -4.88 10.74 15.37
N ALA A 122 -5.74 9.93 15.98
CA ALA A 122 -6.39 10.27 17.24
C ALA A 122 -5.38 10.42 18.40
N GLU A 123 -4.38 9.55 18.48
CA GLU A 123 -3.28 9.65 19.47
C GLU A 123 -2.44 10.91 19.27
N ALA A 124 -2.19 11.30 18.02
CA ALA A 124 -1.45 12.53 17.70
C ALA A 124 -2.25 13.79 18.08
N GLU A 125 -3.58 13.79 17.89
CA GLU A 125 -4.47 14.88 18.33
C GLU A 125 -4.46 15.03 19.85
N ALA A 126 -4.68 13.92 20.55
CA ALA A 126 -4.70 13.92 22.02
C ALA A 126 -3.36 14.35 22.59
N GLY A 127 -2.23 13.96 21.97
CA GLY A 127 -0.89 14.40 22.34
C GLY A 127 -0.65 15.89 22.11
N ALA A 128 -1.21 16.44 21.02
CA ALA A 128 -1.11 17.87 20.72
C ALA A 128 -1.90 18.73 21.70
N GLU A 129 -3.13 18.29 22.06
CA GLU A 129 -3.96 18.97 23.07
C GLU A 129 -3.31 18.97 24.44
N ALA A 130 -2.74 17.83 24.87
CA ALA A 130 -2.01 17.72 26.14
C ALA A 130 -0.72 18.55 26.16
N GLY A 131 -0.05 18.73 25.04
CA GLY A 131 1.20 19.51 24.88
C GLY A 131 0.99 21.02 24.74
N ALA A 132 -0.21 21.49 24.45
CA ALA A 132 -0.53 22.90 24.24
C ALA A 132 -0.31 23.78 25.50
N GLY A 133 -0.09 23.16 26.68
CA GLY A 133 0.24 23.83 27.94
C GLY A 133 1.75 23.95 28.27
N SER A 134 2.66 23.42 27.44
CA SER A 134 4.12 23.44 27.70
C SER A 134 4.85 24.27 26.66
N PRO A 135 5.85 25.09 27.03
CA PRO A 135 6.60 25.87 26.06
C PRO A 135 7.37 24.91 25.12
N ALA A 136 7.06 25.02 23.84
CA ALA A 136 7.57 24.15 22.78
C ALA A 136 9.09 24.19 22.68
N GLY A 137 9.73 23.04 22.87
CA GLY A 137 11.06 22.77 22.35
C GLY A 137 10.99 22.67 20.83
N ALA A 138 11.79 23.47 20.14
CA ALA A 138 11.84 23.56 18.69
C ALA A 138 12.25 22.21 18.06
N GLY A 139 11.36 21.56 17.27
CA GLY A 139 11.79 20.37 16.52
C GLY A 139 10.73 19.65 15.67
N SER A 140 9.44 19.78 15.94
CA SER A 140 8.39 19.24 15.06
C SER A 140 7.16 20.15 15.06
N PRO A 141 6.45 20.31 13.95
CA PRO A 141 5.18 21.02 13.98
C PRO A 141 4.25 20.31 14.96
N ALA A 142 3.78 21.07 15.95
CA ALA A 142 2.88 20.58 16.99
C ALA A 142 1.67 19.87 16.33
N GLY A 143 1.44 18.60 16.68
CA GLY A 143 0.30 17.83 16.21
C GLY A 143 0.55 16.84 15.05
N ALA A 144 1.73 16.79 14.46
CA ALA A 144 2.06 15.80 13.44
C ALA A 144 2.57 14.51 14.09
N GLY A 145 1.70 13.51 14.28
CA GLY A 145 2.09 12.13 14.63
C GLY A 145 3.04 11.52 13.60
N PRO A 146 3.50 10.28 13.79
CA PRO A 146 4.45 9.63 12.88
C PRO A 146 3.84 9.29 11.50
N LEU A 147 2.52 9.13 11.40
CA LEU A 147 1.84 8.72 10.17
C LEU A 147 1.95 9.79 9.08
N ARG A 148 2.31 9.36 7.86
CA ARG A 148 2.48 10.22 6.68
C ARG A 148 1.53 9.89 5.55
N GLY A 149 0.97 8.68 5.51
CA GLY A 149 0.02 8.27 4.49
C GLY A 149 -0.43 6.84 4.65
N LEU A 150 -1.53 6.54 3.96
CA LEU A 150 -2.14 5.22 3.90
C LEU A 150 -2.25 4.79 2.44
N ILE A 151 -1.78 3.59 2.13
CA ILE A 151 -1.97 2.92 0.84
C ILE A 151 -2.90 1.72 1.06
N VAL A 152 -4.04 1.75 0.39
CA VAL A 152 -5.08 0.71 0.44
C VAL A 152 -5.05 -0.05 -0.88
N SER A 153 -4.97 -1.36 -0.84
CA SER A 153 -4.86 -2.22 -2.01
C SER A 153 -5.91 -3.34 -1.99
N GLY A 154 -6.62 -3.55 -3.10
CA GLY A 154 -7.53 -4.67 -3.30
C GLY A 154 -8.64 -4.75 -2.25
N ARG A 155 -9.16 -3.61 -1.78
CA ARG A 155 -10.26 -3.57 -0.80
C ARG A 155 -11.26 -2.47 -1.13
N ARG A 156 -12.56 -2.81 -1.13
CA ARG A 156 -13.64 -1.82 -1.18
C ARG A 156 -13.64 -0.96 0.09
N SER A 157 -14.20 0.24 -0.03
CA SER A 157 -14.41 1.10 1.14
C SER A 157 -15.15 0.35 2.25
N PRO A 158 -14.72 0.46 3.51
CA PRO A 158 -15.40 -0.19 4.63
C PRO A 158 -16.80 0.37 4.93
N LEU A 159 -17.20 1.46 4.27
CA LEU A 159 -18.57 1.96 4.27
C LEU A 159 -19.52 1.09 3.43
N LEU A 160 -18.98 0.27 2.53
CA LEU A 160 -19.73 -0.60 1.64
C LEU A 160 -19.60 -2.05 2.08
N ARG A 161 -20.74 -2.75 2.12
CA ARG A 161 -20.81 -4.19 2.40
C ARG A 161 -21.56 -4.90 1.29
N ARG A 162 -21.13 -6.15 1.06
CA ARG A 162 -21.85 -7.07 0.18
C ARG A 162 -22.18 -8.36 0.94
N ALA A 163 -23.17 -9.10 0.46
CA ALA A 163 -23.50 -10.42 1.00
C ALA A 163 -22.33 -11.41 0.87
N GLU A 164 -21.52 -11.26 -0.21
CA GLU A 164 -20.32 -12.07 -0.46
C GLU A 164 -19.15 -11.78 0.50
N ASP A 165 -19.29 -10.79 1.38
CA ASP A 165 -18.32 -10.55 2.46
C ASP A 165 -18.53 -11.51 3.64
N ALA A 166 -19.66 -12.22 3.70
CA ALA A 166 -19.93 -13.21 4.71
C ALA A 166 -18.85 -14.30 4.72
N CYS A 167 -18.48 -14.74 5.92
CA CYS A 167 -17.53 -15.84 6.07
C CYS A 167 -18.13 -17.12 5.45
N PRO A 168 -17.41 -17.82 4.55
CA PRO A 168 -17.90 -19.09 3.99
C PRO A 168 -18.29 -20.08 5.07
N PRO A 169 -19.36 -20.90 4.86
CA PRO A 169 -19.93 -21.75 5.90
C PRO A 169 -19.03 -22.91 6.33
N ASP A 170 -18.19 -23.40 5.43
CA ASP A 170 -17.32 -24.55 5.65
C ASP A 170 -15.95 -24.37 4.97
N ASP A 171 -15.06 -25.35 5.17
CA ASP A 171 -13.69 -25.31 4.64
C ASP A 171 -13.66 -25.45 3.13
N ASP A 172 -14.54 -26.23 2.53
CA ASP A 172 -14.59 -26.43 1.08
C ASP A 172 -14.99 -25.13 0.37
N ALA A 173 -16.01 -24.44 0.89
CA ALA A 173 -16.43 -23.14 0.38
C ALA A 173 -15.32 -22.08 0.56
N LEU A 174 -14.61 -22.12 1.69
CA LEU A 174 -13.50 -21.22 1.96
C LEU A 174 -12.32 -21.45 1.00
N LEU A 175 -11.95 -22.70 0.76
CA LEU A 175 -10.89 -23.09 -0.19
C LEU A 175 -11.30 -22.77 -1.64
N ALA A 176 -12.56 -23.00 -2.01
CA ALA A 176 -13.09 -22.62 -3.32
C ALA A 176 -13.02 -21.12 -3.55
N GLN A 177 -13.36 -20.33 -2.53
CA GLN A 177 -13.25 -18.87 -2.59
C GLN A 177 -11.79 -18.42 -2.72
N LEU A 178 -10.86 -19.00 -1.94
CA LEU A 178 -9.43 -18.72 -2.06
C LEU A 178 -8.91 -19.06 -3.47
N GLY A 179 -9.30 -20.22 -4.01
CA GLY A 179 -8.94 -20.65 -5.37
C GLY A 179 -9.44 -19.70 -6.45
N SER A 180 -10.63 -19.12 -6.28
CA SER A 180 -11.23 -18.18 -7.24
C SER A 180 -10.44 -16.86 -7.36
N LEU A 181 -9.62 -16.54 -6.39
CA LEU A 181 -8.79 -15.31 -6.38
C LEU A 181 -7.45 -15.46 -7.13
N ALA A 182 -7.13 -16.65 -7.63
CA ALA A 182 -5.91 -16.97 -8.40
C ALA A 182 -4.57 -16.63 -7.70
N GLY A 183 -4.59 -16.45 -6.38
CA GLY A 183 -3.39 -16.11 -5.58
C GLY A 183 -2.64 -17.32 -5.01
N THR A 184 -3.19 -18.54 -5.15
CA THR A 184 -2.65 -19.78 -4.59
C THR A 184 -2.63 -20.88 -5.66
N ASP A 185 -1.53 -21.64 -5.75
CA ASP A 185 -1.43 -22.77 -6.69
C ASP A 185 -2.52 -23.80 -6.37
N PRO A 186 -3.35 -24.20 -7.34
CA PRO A 186 -4.40 -25.21 -7.13
C PRO A 186 -3.89 -26.54 -6.56
N ARG A 187 -2.63 -26.91 -6.84
CA ARG A 187 -2.01 -28.12 -6.29
C ARG A 187 -1.81 -28.04 -4.78
N LEU A 188 -1.48 -26.84 -4.26
CA LEU A 188 -1.39 -26.62 -2.82
C LEU A 188 -2.77 -26.69 -2.17
N LEU A 189 -3.81 -26.16 -2.83
CA LEU A 189 -5.18 -26.24 -2.33
C LEU A 189 -5.75 -27.68 -2.32
N ALA A 190 -5.13 -28.60 -3.06
CA ALA A 190 -5.48 -30.03 -3.03
C ALA A 190 -4.70 -30.81 -1.96
N ASP A 191 -3.61 -30.28 -1.41
CA ASP A 191 -2.76 -30.93 -0.41
C ASP A 191 -3.34 -30.79 1.00
N ASP A 192 -3.62 -31.92 1.66
CA ASP A 192 -4.28 -31.90 2.97
C ASP A 192 -3.37 -31.32 4.07
N GLY A 193 -2.06 -31.53 4.03
CA GLY A 193 -1.12 -30.94 4.98
C GLY A 193 -1.08 -29.42 4.83
N PHE A 194 -1.15 -28.91 3.59
CA PHE A 194 -1.26 -27.47 3.36
C PHE A 194 -2.58 -26.89 3.89
N LYS A 195 -3.71 -27.60 3.67
CA LYS A 195 -5.02 -27.19 4.21
C LYS A 195 -5.00 -27.09 5.72
N GLU A 196 -4.46 -28.09 6.41
CA GLU A 196 -4.34 -28.07 7.88
C GLU A 196 -3.55 -26.85 8.38
N LEU A 197 -2.52 -26.42 7.65
CA LEU A 197 -1.72 -25.26 8.01
C LEU A 197 -2.40 -23.91 7.78
N ILE A 198 -3.23 -23.77 6.75
CA ILE A 198 -3.80 -22.47 6.40
C ILE A 198 -5.22 -22.25 6.93
N LEU A 199 -6.04 -23.30 7.01
CA LEU A 199 -7.47 -23.17 7.34
C LEU A 199 -7.75 -22.47 8.67
N PRO A 200 -7.05 -22.75 9.78
CA PRO A 200 -7.30 -22.07 11.04
C PRO A 200 -7.15 -20.56 10.93
N ALA A 201 -6.05 -20.09 10.31
CA ALA A 201 -5.79 -18.68 10.12
C ALA A 201 -6.78 -18.07 9.12
N LEU A 202 -7.01 -18.73 7.98
CA LEU A 202 -7.90 -18.27 6.93
C LEU A 202 -9.33 -18.09 7.45
N ARG A 203 -9.87 -19.08 8.19
CA ARG A 203 -11.21 -19.03 8.79
C ARG A 203 -11.32 -17.91 9.82
N GLY A 204 -10.32 -17.74 10.70
CA GLY A 204 -10.28 -16.66 11.67
C GLY A 204 -10.29 -15.29 11.01
N ASP A 205 -9.46 -15.12 9.97
CA ASP A 205 -9.34 -13.87 9.21
C ASP A 205 -10.64 -13.52 8.47
N TYR A 206 -11.27 -14.49 7.79
CA TYR A 206 -12.55 -14.27 7.10
C TYR A 206 -13.67 -13.91 8.07
N ARG A 207 -13.71 -14.56 9.25
CA ARG A 207 -14.66 -14.21 10.30
C ARG A 207 -14.41 -12.79 10.82
N ALA A 208 -13.16 -12.42 11.09
CA ALA A 208 -12.80 -11.08 11.54
C ALA A 208 -13.21 -10.00 10.52
N VAL A 209 -13.09 -10.29 9.22
CA VAL A 209 -13.55 -9.41 8.14
C VAL A 209 -15.07 -9.33 8.06
N ASP A 210 -15.77 -10.46 8.18
CA ASP A 210 -17.24 -10.51 8.16
C ASP A 210 -17.86 -9.76 9.35
N GLU A 211 -17.30 -9.93 10.53
CA GLU A 211 -17.77 -9.27 11.76
C GLU A 211 -17.39 -7.79 11.84
N TYR A 212 -16.40 -7.34 11.05
CA TYR A 212 -15.94 -5.96 11.08
C TYR A 212 -17.02 -4.98 10.62
N ARG A 213 -17.17 -3.90 11.38
CA ARG A 213 -18.05 -2.75 11.09
C ARG A 213 -17.25 -1.47 11.24
N CYS A 214 -17.18 -0.68 10.19
CA CYS A 214 -16.56 0.63 10.25
C CYS A 214 -17.36 1.53 11.21
N ALA A 215 -16.76 1.89 12.33
CA ALA A 215 -17.39 2.83 13.26
C ALA A 215 -17.39 4.25 12.64
N PRO A 216 -18.45 5.05 12.89
CA PRO A 216 -18.42 6.47 12.55
C PRO A 216 -17.20 7.17 13.14
N GLY A 217 -16.65 8.12 12.42
CA GLY A 217 -15.49 8.88 12.88
C GLY A 217 -15.00 9.86 11.80
N PRO A 218 -14.00 10.69 12.12
CA PRO A 218 -13.45 11.63 11.16
C PRO A 218 -12.78 10.92 9.99
N ALA A 219 -12.80 11.53 8.82
CA ALA A 219 -12.00 11.12 7.68
C ALA A 219 -10.51 11.38 7.95
N LEU A 220 -9.64 10.52 7.42
CA LEU A 220 -8.18 10.61 7.58
C LEU A 220 -7.63 11.90 6.97
N ARG A 221 -6.81 12.60 7.70
CA ARG A 221 -6.14 13.82 7.25
C ARG A 221 -4.87 13.55 6.44
N VAL A 222 -4.22 12.42 6.71
CA VAL A 222 -3.07 11.99 5.89
C VAL A 222 -3.55 11.66 4.47
N PRO A 223 -2.65 11.76 3.47
CA PRO A 223 -2.93 11.30 2.12
C PRO A 223 -3.34 9.83 2.09
N VAL A 224 -4.33 9.51 1.25
CA VAL A 224 -4.80 8.13 1.01
C VAL A 224 -4.61 7.80 -0.47
N SER A 225 -3.87 6.73 -0.75
CA SER A 225 -3.71 6.15 -2.08
C SER A 225 -4.45 4.82 -2.15
N VAL A 226 -5.26 4.63 -3.18
CA VAL A 226 -6.05 3.41 -3.40
C VAL A 226 -5.58 2.73 -4.67
N LEU A 227 -5.20 1.47 -4.53
CA LEU A 227 -4.71 0.61 -5.60
C LEU A 227 -5.72 -0.55 -5.81
N CYS A 228 -6.08 -0.83 -7.06
CA CYS A 228 -7.08 -1.86 -7.37
C CYS A 228 -6.72 -2.62 -8.64
N GLY A 229 -6.95 -3.93 -8.66
CA GLY A 229 -6.97 -4.71 -9.90
C GLY A 229 -8.25 -4.42 -10.69
N GLU A 230 -8.13 -4.14 -11.98
CA GLU A 230 -9.29 -3.79 -12.83
C GLU A 230 -10.24 -4.98 -13.05
N GLN A 231 -9.72 -6.21 -12.91
CA GLN A 231 -10.48 -7.45 -13.00
C GLN A 231 -10.64 -8.15 -11.64
N ASP A 232 -10.49 -7.41 -10.53
CA ASP A 232 -10.66 -7.95 -9.18
C ASP A 232 -12.12 -8.38 -8.95
N PRO A 233 -12.42 -9.67 -8.74
CA PRO A 233 -13.78 -10.13 -8.52
C PRO A 233 -14.37 -9.67 -7.18
N ARG A 234 -13.54 -9.24 -6.24
CA ARG A 234 -13.92 -8.81 -4.90
C ARG A 234 -14.17 -7.31 -4.79
N VAL A 235 -13.59 -6.51 -5.69
CA VAL A 235 -13.58 -5.05 -5.58
C VAL A 235 -13.75 -4.42 -6.95
N SER A 236 -14.88 -3.82 -7.22
CA SER A 236 -15.06 -2.99 -8.41
C SER A 236 -14.39 -1.61 -8.24
N VAL A 237 -14.03 -0.98 -9.35
CA VAL A 237 -13.43 0.36 -9.35
C VAL A 237 -14.30 1.39 -8.59
N PRO A 238 -15.65 1.46 -8.77
CA PRO A 238 -16.48 2.38 -7.98
C PRO A 238 -16.40 2.14 -6.48
N GLU A 239 -16.33 0.88 -6.03
CA GLU A 239 -16.21 0.55 -4.60
C GLU A 239 -14.83 0.87 -4.03
N ALA A 240 -13.78 0.74 -4.84
CA ALA A 240 -12.46 1.21 -4.47
C ALA A 240 -12.43 2.75 -4.39
N MET A 241 -13.05 3.45 -5.33
CA MET A 241 -13.15 4.92 -5.33
C MET A 241 -13.92 5.47 -4.12
N ALA A 242 -14.84 4.70 -3.53
CA ALA A 242 -15.60 5.12 -2.34
C ALA A 242 -14.72 5.33 -1.08
N TRP A 243 -13.46 4.90 -1.08
CA TRP A 243 -12.48 5.30 -0.06
C TRP A 243 -12.29 6.82 0.02
N ARG A 244 -12.64 7.56 -1.05
CA ARG A 244 -12.60 9.02 -1.08
C ARG A 244 -13.40 9.65 0.06
N GLU A 245 -14.49 9.03 0.48
CA GLU A 245 -15.33 9.53 1.58
C GLU A 245 -14.64 9.47 2.94
N LEU A 246 -13.59 8.63 3.06
CA LEU A 246 -12.80 8.46 4.27
C LEU A 246 -11.47 9.22 4.23
N ALA A 247 -11.24 10.06 3.21
CA ALA A 247 -10.02 10.83 3.01
C ALA A 247 -10.34 12.33 3.03
N ALA A 248 -9.98 13.01 4.13
CA ALA A 248 -9.99 14.48 4.22
C ALA A 248 -8.73 15.09 3.59
N GLY A 249 -7.62 14.36 3.59
CA GLY A 249 -6.38 14.73 2.93
C GLY A 249 -6.38 14.46 1.42
N ALA A 250 -5.19 14.49 0.81
CA ALA A 250 -5.02 14.15 -0.59
C ALA A 250 -5.47 12.71 -0.87
N PHE A 251 -6.13 12.50 -2.01
CA PHE A 251 -6.62 11.19 -2.42
C PHE A 251 -6.14 10.86 -3.83
N THR A 252 -5.58 9.68 -4.02
CA THR A 252 -5.19 9.15 -5.32
C THR A 252 -5.80 7.77 -5.54
N PHE A 253 -6.08 7.45 -6.80
CA PHE A 253 -6.56 6.14 -7.24
C PHE A 253 -5.73 5.66 -8.42
N ARG A 254 -5.33 4.37 -8.42
CA ARG A 254 -4.65 3.73 -9.55
C ARG A 254 -5.24 2.34 -9.79
N GLY A 255 -5.74 2.11 -11.01
CA GLY A 255 -6.12 0.79 -11.52
C GLY A 255 -4.92 0.08 -12.15
N PHE A 256 -4.86 -1.24 -11.98
CA PHE A 256 -3.83 -2.10 -12.58
C PHE A 256 -4.51 -3.28 -13.29
N PRO A 257 -4.02 -3.69 -14.47
CA PRO A 257 -4.48 -4.93 -15.08
C PRO A 257 -4.24 -6.12 -14.14
N GLY A 258 -5.22 -6.99 -13.98
CA GLY A 258 -5.15 -8.19 -13.15
C GLY A 258 -6.29 -8.31 -12.14
N GLY A 259 -6.34 -9.45 -11.45
CA GLY A 259 -7.34 -9.82 -10.45
C GLY A 259 -7.01 -9.30 -9.06
N HIS A 260 -7.47 -10.05 -8.02
CA HIS A 260 -7.28 -9.65 -6.63
C HIS A 260 -5.79 -9.56 -6.22
N PHE A 261 -4.96 -10.46 -6.72
CA PHE A 261 -3.53 -10.49 -6.42
C PHE A 261 -2.64 -9.84 -7.51
N TYR A 262 -3.19 -8.84 -8.22
CA TYR A 262 -2.46 -8.06 -9.24
C TYR A 262 -1.08 -7.58 -8.76
N LEU A 263 -0.91 -7.34 -7.45
CA LEU A 263 0.37 -6.89 -6.89
C LEU A 263 1.50 -7.91 -7.04
N ALA A 264 1.20 -9.22 -7.12
CA ALA A 264 2.19 -10.25 -7.39
C ALA A 264 2.48 -10.37 -8.90
N GLU A 265 1.43 -10.28 -9.74
CA GLU A 265 1.54 -10.40 -11.19
C GLU A 265 2.18 -9.16 -11.83
N ARG A 266 1.99 -8.00 -11.23
CA ARG A 266 2.44 -6.68 -11.71
C ARG A 266 3.34 -5.97 -10.70
N GLN A 267 4.21 -6.74 -10.05
CA GLN A 267 5.05 -6.23 -8.96
C GLN A 267 5.83 -4.97 -9.35
N ASP A 268 6.39 -4.91 -10.54
CA ASP A 268 7.22 -3.80 -11.03
C ASP A 268 6.45 -2.47 -11.08
N VAL A 269 5.22 -2.47 -11.61
CA VAL A 269 4.40 -1.26 -11.71
C VAL A 269 3.79 -0.87 -10.37
N VAL A 270 3.44 -1.86 -9.51
CA VAL A 270 2.92 -1.58 -8.17
C VAL A 270 4.02 -1.02 -7.27
N VAL A 271 5.23 -1.56 -7.31
CA VAL A 271 6.40 -1.03 -6.59
C VAL A 271 6.69 0.41 -7.01
N ARG A 272 6.59 0.72 -8.32
CA ARG A 272 6.73 2.09 -8.82
C ARG A 272 5.68 3.02 -8.22
N ALA A 273 4.41 2.62 -8.20
CA ALA A 273 3.32 3.40 -7.62
C ALA A 273 3.54 3.64 -6.12
N VAL A 274 3.93 2.62 -5.36
CA VAL A 274 4.24 2.75 -3.93
C VAL A 274 5.42 3.71 -3.71
N ARG A 275 6.47 3.65 -4.53
CA ARG A 275 7.60 4.58 -4.47
C ARG A 275 7.15 6.03 -4.71
N GLU A 276 6.27 6.26 -5.68
CA GLU A 276 5.70 7.58 -5.96
C GLU A 276 4.89 8.10 -4.77
N ASP A 277 4.09 7.24 -4.15
CA ASP A 277 3.33 7.58 -2.94
C ASP A 277 4.25 7.92 -1.77
N LEU A 278 5.30 7.13 -1.52
CA LEU A 278 6.30 7.41 -0.47
C LEU A 278 6.93 8.80 -0.66
N ALA A 279 7.29 9.16 -1.88
CA ALA A 279 7.86 10.47 -2.20
C ALA A 279 6.84 11.60 -2.00
N SER A 280 5.60 11.41 -2.45
CA SER A 280 4.50 12.39 -2.30
C SER A 280 4.13 12.63 -0.83
N PHE A 281 4.03 11.56 -0.04
CA PHE A 281 3.71 11.65 1.39
C PHE A 281 4.82 12.32 2.18
N GLY A 282 6.08 12.13 1.80
CA GLY A 282 7.22 12.84 2.36
C GLY A 282 7.21 14.34 2.05
N ALA A 283 6.89 14.71 0.82
CA ALA A 283 6.78 16.10 0.39
C ALA A 283 5.60 16.85 1.07
N ALA A 284 4.45 16.19 1.22
CA ALA A 284 3.29 16.76 1.91
C ALA A 284 3.58 17.09 3.38
N ALA A 285 4.44 16.31 4.05
CA ALA A 285 4.82 16.53 5.43
C ALA A 285 5.83 17.70 5.61
N ALA A 286 6.55 18.06 4.54
CA ALA A 286 7.53 19.17 4.58
C ALA A 286 6.89 20.56 4.44
N GLY A 287 5.58 20.64 4.17
CA GLY A 287 4.88 21.90 3.87
C GLY A 287 5.22 22.45 2.48
N PRO A 288 4.48 23.45 1.97
CA PRO A 288 4.82 24.08 0.71
C PRO A 288 6.17 24.80 0.86
N VAL A 289 7.21 24.28 0.20
CA VAL A 289 8.47 25.03 0.02
C VAL A 289 8.09 26.25 -0.79
N SER A 290 8.18 27.44 -0.16
CA SER A 290 7.97 28.72 -0.87
C SER A 290 8.90 28.73 -2.07
N ALA A 291 8.34 28.69 -3.29
CA ALA A 291 9.15 28.75 -4.50
C ALA A 291 9.98 30.01 -4.46
N PRO A 292 11.29 29.96 -4.77
CA PRO A 292 12.11 31.17 -4.83
C PRO A 292 11.47 32.11 -5.89
N ALA A 293 11.23 33.35 -5.50
CA ALA A 293 10.70 34.37 -6.37
C ALA A 293 11.59 34.45 -7.64
N VAL A 294 11.01 34.07 -8.79
CA VAL A 294 11.69 34.22 -10.09
C VAL A 294 11.76 35.73 -10.35
N SER A 295 12.93 36.30 -10.18
CA SER A 295 13.24 37.67 -10.58
C SER A 295 13.04 37.76 -12.09
N SER A 296 12.05 38.55 -12.50
CA SER A 296 11.79 38.87 -13.90
C SER A 296 12.95 39.71 -14.46
N ALA A 297 13.91 39.02 -15.10
CA ALA A 297 14.86 39.67 -15.98
C ALA A 297 14.18 39.87 -17.33
N THR A 298 14.01 41.13 -17.70
CA THR A 298 13.50 41.60 -18.98
C THR A 298 14.32 41.04 -20.14
N ALA A 299 13.71 40.15 -20.94
CA ALA A 299 14.30 39.71 -22.20
C ALA A 299 13.85 40.65 -23.33
N SER A 300 14.84 41.26 -23.95
CA SER A 300 14.77 42.10 -25.13
C SER A 300 14.30 41.30 -26.36
N THR A 301 13.34 41.86 -27.07
CA THR A 301 12.78 41.36 -28.32
C THR A 301 13.80 41.42 -29.44
N ALA A 302 14.10 40.26 -30.06
CA ALA A 302 14.69 40.21 -31.40
C ALA A 302 13.73 39.43 -32.32
N SER A 303 13.16 40.19 -33.26
CA SER A 303 12.31 39.67 -34.34
C SER A 303 13.18 38.96 -35.40
N VAL A 304 12.80 37.72 -35.72
CA VAL A 304 13.28 37.08 -36.97
C VAL A 304 12.07 36.51 -37.70
N ALA A 305 11.80 37.09 -38.85
CA ALA A 305 10.86 36.63 -39.83
C ALA A 305 11.32 35.30 -40.46
N SER A 306 10.46 34.32 -40.58
CA SER A 306 10.68 33.13 -41.42
C SER A 306 9.47 32.87 -42.28
N THR A 307 9.76 32.76 -43.58
CA THR A 307 8.88 32.56 -44.70
C THR A 307 8.27 31.16 -44.73
N ALA A 308 6.97 31.15 -45.01
CA ALA A 308 6.20 29.95 -45.32
C ALA A 308 6.48 29.43 -46.72
N SER A 309 6.64 28.12 -46.86
CA SER A 309 6.49 27.43 -48.14
C SER A 309 5.42 26.36 -48.06
N VAL A 310 4.36 26.60 -48.81
CA VAL A 310 3.21 25.71 -49.04
C VAL A 310 3.61 24.69 -50.11
N VAL A 311 3.35 23.41 -49.86
CA VAL A 311 3.28 22.37 -50.91
C VAL A 311 1.98 21.61 -50.74
N SER A 312 1.10 21.71 -51.74
CA SER A 312 -0.17 20.99 -51.87
C SER A 312 0.02 19.58 -52.44
N PRO A 313 -0.93 18.65 -52.20
CA PRO A 313 -0.83 17.27 -52.63
C PRO A 313 -1.41 17.06 -54.03
N ALA A 314 -0.81 16.12 -54.75
CA ALA A 314 -1.34 15.63 -56.04
C ALA A 314 -2.15 14.36 -55.83
N SER A 315 -3.34 14.38 -56.39
CA SER A 315 -4.28 13.29 -56.60
C SER A 315 -3.82 12.35 -57.73
N SER A 316 -4.04 11.03 -57.57
CA SER A 316 -4.27 10.19 -58.77
C SER A 316 -5.18 9.00 -58.37
N ALA A 317 -6.26 8.96 -59.11
CA ALA A 317 -7.25 7.89 -59.16
C ALA A 317 -6.85 6.81 -60.18
N GLY A 318 -7.46 5.63 -60.10
CA GLY A 318 -7.45 4.58 -61.11
C GLY A 318 -7.71 3.24 -60.42
N ALA A 319 -8.84 2.74 -60.45
CA ALA A 319 -9.74 2.09 -61.39
C ALA A 319 -9.57 0.56 -61.41
N ALA A 320 -10.65 -0.11 -60.98
CA ALA A 320 -11.36 -1.26 -61.50
C ALA A 320 -10.61 -2.60 -61.77
N GLY A 321 -11.27 -3.67 -61.33
CA GLY A 321 -11.01 -5.05 -61.82
C GLY A 321 -11.87 -6.06 -61.08
N ALA A 322 -12.96 -6.46 -61.73
CA ALA A 322 -13.97 -7.38 -61.31
C ALA A 322 -13.60 -8.87 -61.57
N GLY A 323 -14.42 -9.77 -60.99
CA GLY A 323 -14.51 -11.19 -61.35
C GLY A 323 -14.11 -12.10 -60.19
N GLY A 324 -14.87 -13.06 -59.70
CA GLY A 324 -16.01 -13.76 -60.18
C GLY A 324 -16.05 -15.11 -59.49
N THR A 325 -17.23 -15.55 -59.12
CA THR A 325 -17.76 -16.93 -58.97
C THR A 325 -17.14 -17.92 -57.97
N GLY A 326 -18.02 -18.38 -57.08
CA GLY A 326 -17.95 -19.60 -56.25
C GLY A 326 -18.13 -20.87 -57.07
N PRO A 327 -18.70 -21.99 -56.56
CA PRO A 327 -18.75 -22.52 -55.16
C PRO A 327 -18.14 -23.95 -55.09
N GLY A 328 -18.07 -24.50 -53.90
CA GLY A 328 -17.74 -25.88 -53.60
C GLY A 328 -17.76 -26.12 -52.09
#